data_041e8b94dfb207fe8fd7fc436ff33281
#
_entry.id   041e8b94dfb207fe8fd7fc436ff33281
#
_cell.length_a   1.000
_cell.length_b   1.000
_cell.length_c   1.000
_cell.angle_alpha   90.00
_cell.angle_beta   90.00
_cell.angle_gamma   90.00
#
_symmetry.space_group_name_H-M   'P 1'
#
loop_
_entity.id
_entity.type
_entity.pdbx_description
1 polymer ?
#
loop_
_entity_poly.entity_id
_entity_poly.type
_entity_poly.pdbx_seq_one_letter_code
_entity_poly.pdbx_strand_id
1 'polypeptide(L)'
;CELIRKRNIKAGMKDLGIFFKGMGDGFSKVVVLIVAASSMVFGLRVMGLIDAISNSISNFENAKVGLMLAFSGITGLITFISGSGNAVFYSFIELIPQIAQKAGIDPIMVALPMQCMSNLFRSMSPVAAVIIIVSASVKVNPLVLVKRTWVPLMSGVVVVLALSFFKYM
;
A
#
# COMPACT_ATOMS: atom_id res chain seq x y z
N CYS A 1 -16.83 -17.63 -20.83
CA CYS A 1 -17.60 -18.83 -20.37
C CYS A 1 -19.01 -18.51 -19.91
N GLU A 2 -19.30 -17.35 -19.27
CA GLU A 2 -20.68 -17.02 -18.83
C GLU A 2 -21.65 -16.72 -20.00
N LEU A 3 -21.15 -16.13 -21.10
CA LEU A 3 -21.93 -15.90 -22.33
C LEU A 3 -22.52 -17.17 -22.90
N ILE A 4 -21.75 -18.28 -22.85
CA ILE A 4 -22.17 -19.59 -23.34
C ILE A 4 -23.18 -20.22 -22.37
N ARG A 5 -23.03 -20.00 -21.06
CA ARG A 5 -23.90 -20.56 -20.02
C ARG A 5 -25.30 -19.92 -19.98
N LYS A 6 -25.39 -18.60 -20.18
CA LYS A 6 -26.66 -17.86 -20.07
C LYS A 6 -27.51 -17.85 -21.35
N ARG A 7 -26.96 -18.28 -22.51
CA ARG A 7 -27.65 -18.35 -23.81
C ARG A 7 -28.43 -17.09 -24.22
N ASN A 8 -28.14 -15.94 -23.57
CA ASN A 8 -28.82 -14.67 -23.78
C ASN A 8 -27.80 -13.56 -24.01
N ILE A 9 -27.62 -13.17 -25.26
CA ILE A 9 -26.63 -12.18 -25.72
C ILE A 9 -26.81 -10.82 -25.01
N LYS A 10 -28.06 -10.40 -24.79
CA LYS A 10 -28.34 -9.10 -24.12
C LYS A 10 -27.89 -9.09 -22.65
N ALA A 11 -28.07 -10.19 -21.93
CA ALA A 11 -27.58 -10.31 -20.55
C ALA A 11 -26.05 -10.33 -20.49
N GLY A 12 -25.41 -11.05 -21.42
CA GLY A 12 -23.95 -11.07 -21.52
C GLY A 12 -23.32 -9.73 -21.86
N MET A 13 -23.94 -8.95 -22.76
CA MET A 13 -23.48 -7.59 -23.07
C MET A 13 -23.63 -6.64 -21.87
N LYS A 14 -24.69 -6.78 -21.08
CA LYS A 14 -24.86 -6.01 -19.83
C LYS A 14 -23.79 -6.33 -18.81
N ASP A 15 -23.47 -7.61 -18.63
CA ASP A 15 -22.41 -8.06 -17.71
C ASP A 15 -21.03 -7.57 -18.14
N LEU A 16 -20.73 -7.57 -19.46
CA LEU A 16 -19.54 -6.97 -20.05
C LEU A 16 -19.49 -5.46 -19.79
N GLY A 17 -20.60 -4.74 -19.95
CA GLY A 17 -20.68 -3.31 -19.65
C GLY A 17 -20.36 -3.00 -18.19
N ILE A 18 -20.86 -3.81 -17.24
CA ILE A 18 -20.56 -3.69 -15.82
C ILE A 18 -19.07 -3.94 -15.56
N PHE A 19 -18.49 -4.95 -16.22
CA PHE A 19 -17.07 -5.26 -16.12
C PHE A 19 -16.18 -4.10 -16.58
N PHE A 20 -16.44 -3.57 -17.78
CA PHE A 20 -15.67 -2.44 -18.33
C PHE A 20 -15.85 -1.17 -17.49
N LYS A 21 -17.05 -0.91 -16.96
CA LYS A 21 -17.28 0.20 -16.04
C LYS A 21 -16.45 0.04 -14.75
N GLY A 22 -16.47 -1.14 -14.13
CA GLY A 22 -15.66 -1.42 -12.92
C GLY A 22 -14.16 -1.30 -13.17
N MET A 23 -13.70 -1.73 -14.35
CA MET A 23 -12.30 -1.57 -14.75
C MET A 23 -11.94 -0.10 -14.95
N GLY A 24 -12.80 0.69 -15.60
CA GLY A 24 -12.62 2.13 -15.78
C GLY A 24 -12.60 2.89 -14.46
N ASP A 25 -13.50 2.57 -13.56
CA ASP A 25 -13.56 3.15 -12.21
C ASP A 25 -12.29 2.83 -11.40
N GLY A 26 -11.78 1.60 -11.50
CA GLY A 26 -10.53 1.17 -10.87
C GLY A 26 -9.32 1.91 -11.43
N PHE A 27 -9.22 1.98 -12.76
CA PHE A 27 -8.15 2.69 -13.45
C PHE A 27 -8.15 4.19 -13.10
N SER A 28 -9.31 4.84 -13.17
CA SER A 28 -9.47 6.26 -12.85
C SER A 28 -8.99 6.56 -11.41
N LYS A 29 -9.36 5.74 -10.43
CA LYS A 29 -8.92 5.92 -9.04
C LYS A 29 -7.41 5.83 -8.88
N VAL A 30 -6.76 4.88 -9.56
CA VAL A 30 -5.30 4.72 -9.49
C VAL A 30 -4.60 5.90 -10.15
N VAL A 31 -5.02 6.31 -11.34
CA VAL A 31 -4.42 7.45 -12.07
C VAL A 31 -4.56 8.74 -11.27
N VAL A 32 -5.73 9.01 -10.70
CA VAL A 32 -5.96 10.21 -9.86
C VAL A 32 -5.03 10.22 -8.64
N LEU A 33 -4.84 9.07 -7.99
CA LEU A 33 -3.92 8.96 -6.85
C LEU A 33 -2.47 9.24 -7.25
N ILE A 34 -2.01 8.69 -8.38
CA ILE A 34 -0.65 8.92 -8.87
C ILE A 34 -0.44 10.40 -9.21
N VAL A 35 -1.35 11.01 -9.96
CA VAL A 35 -1.26 12.43 -10.33
C VAL A 35 -1.26 13.32 -9.09
N ALA A 36 -2.14 13.06 -8.12
CA ALA A 36 -2.18 13.82 -6.87
C ALA A 36 -0.89 13.65 -6.06
N ALA A 37 -0.36 12.43 -5.96
CA ALA A 37 0.89 12.15 -5.27
C ALA A 37 2.07 12.85 -5.95
N SER A 38 2.20 12.77 -7.28
CA SER A 38 3.25 13.44 -8.03
C SER A 38 3.21 14.97 -7.86
N SER A 39 2.00 15.55 -7.87
CA SER A 39 1.82 16.99 -7.62
C SER A 39 2.23 17.39 -6.20
N MET A 40 1.89 16.57 -5.21
CA MET A 40 2.30 16.77 -3.81
C MET A 40 3.83 16.71 -3.67
N VAL A 41 4.47 15.70 -4.26
CA VAL A 41 5.93 15.51 -4.23
C VAL A 41 6.64 16.69 -4.88
N PHE A 42 6.13 17.19 -6.01
CA PHE A 42 6.66 18.39 -6.64
C PHE A 42 6.59 19.59 -5.70
N GLY A 43 5.47 19.81 -5.04
CA GLY A 43 5.31 20.89 -4.04
C GLY A 43 6.28 20.74 -2.86
N LEU A 44 6.45 19.55 -2.31
CA LEU A 44 7.39 19.25 -1.22
C LEU A 44 8.85 19.50 -1.64
N ARG A 45 9.19 19.18 -2.90
CA ARG A 45 10.51 19.47 -3.46
C ARG A 45 10.78 20.96 -3.53
N VAL A 46 9.84 21.73 -4.07
CA VAL A 46 9.98 23.20 -4.20
C VAL A 46 10.11 23.86 -2.84
N MET A 47 9.44 23.37 -1.81
CA MET A 47 9.55 23.84 -0.43
C MET A 47 10.87 23.44 0.26
N GLY A 48 11.72 22.61 -0.36
CA GLY A 48 12.96 22.13 0.24
C GLY A 48 12.77 21.10 1.35
N LEU A 49 11.55 20.59 1.56
CA LEU A 49 11.25 19.64 2.62
C LEU A 49 11.96 18.28 2.41
N ILE A 50 12.11 17.87 1.14
CA ILE A 50 12.85 16.65 0.80
C ILE A 50 14.33 16.78 1.17
N ASP A 51 14.91 17.97 1.01
CA ASP A 51 16.28 18.25 1.41
C ASP A 51 16.44 18.25 2.93
N ALA A 52 15.51 18.85 3.66
CA ALA A 52 15.51 18.84 5.12
C ALA A 52 15.40 17.42 5.70
N ILE A 53 14.51 16.57 5.15
CA ILE A 53 14.38 15.18 5.56
C ILE A 53 15.66 14.40 5.25
N SER A 54 16.24 14.57 4.06
CA SER A 54 17.47 13.87 3.67
C SER A 54 18.66 14.24 4.55
N ASN A 55 18.82 15.52 4.86
CA ASN A 55 19.89 16.00 5.74
C ASN A 55 19.72 15.48 7.18
N SER A 56 18.49 15.37 7.66
CA SER A 56 18.22 14.79 8.98
C SER A 56 18.57 13.30 9.04
N ILE A 57 18.36 12.57 7.95
CA ILE A 57 18.62 11.12 7.87
C ILE A 57 20.11 10.83 7.67
N SER A 58 20.86 11.64 6.93
CA SER A 58 22.28 11.43 6.67
C SER A 58 23.17 11.52 7.93
N ASN A 59 22.65 12.10 9.01
CA ASN A 59 23.34 12.18 10.29
C ASN A 59 23.21 10.92 11.17
N PHE A 60 22.45 9.91 10.75
CA PHE A 60 22.34 8.65 11.48
C PHE A 60 23.30 7.60 10.91
N GLU A 61 24.10 6.97 11.77
CA GLU A 61 25.05 5.88 11.40
C GLU A 61 24.38 4.71 10.67
N ASN A 62 23.05 4.51 10.87
CA ASN A 62 22.23 3.48 10.22
C ASN A 62 21.11 4.09 9.36
N ALA A 63 21.41 5.15 8.61
CA ALA A 63 20.44 5.85 7.78
C ALA A 63 19.58 4.92 6.87
N LYS A 64 20.21 3.87 6.33
CA LYS A 64 19.56 2.88 5.45
C LYS A 64 18.41 2.15 6.14
N VAL A 65 18.71 1.57 7.31
CA VAL A 65 17.74 0.79 8.08
C VAL A 65 16.66 1.70 8.68
N GLY A 66 17.08 2.86 9.19
CA GLY A 66 16.16 3.86 9.74
C GLY A 66 15.11 4.31 8.73
N LEU A 67 15.52 4.57 7.48
CA LEU A 67 14.64 4.96 6.39
C LEU A 67 13.66 3.85 6.02
N MET A 68 14.15 2.62 5.87
CA MET A 68 13.33 1.44 5.61
C MET A 68 12.26 1.24 6.69
N LEU A 69 12.65 1.29 7.97
CA LEU A 69 11.73 1.09 9.09
C LEU A 69 10.72 2.24 9.22
N ALA A 70 11.16 3.48 9.05
CA ALA A 70 10.30 4.65 9.14
C ALA A 70 9.20 4.62 8.06
N PHE A 71 9.56 4.46 6.79
CA PHE A 71 8.58 4.42 5.71
C PHE A 71 7.67 3.20 5.78
N SER A 72 8.22 2.03 6.13
CA SER A 72 7.43 0.80 6.32
C SER A 72 6.46 0.93 7.50
N GLY A 73 6.91 1.50 8.62
CA GLY A 73 6.10 1.72 9.81
C GLY A 73 4.98 2.73 9.58
N ILE A 74 5.30 3.89 9.01
CA ILE A 74 4.32 4.94 8.69
C ILE A 74 3.28 4.40 7.71
N THR A 75 3.72 3.73 6.63
CA THR A 75 2.82 3.12 5.65
C THR A 75 1.91 2.08 6.30
N GLY A 76 2.45 1.23 7.17
CA GLY A 76 1.68 0.24 7.91
C GLY A 76 0.63 0.89 8.81
N LEU A 77 1.00 1.86 9.63
CA LEU A 77 0.08 2.55 10.54
C LEU A 77 -1.05 3.27 9.81
N ILE A 78 -0.72 4.06 8.78
CA ILE A 78 -1.74 4.76 7.99
C ILE A 78 -2.65 3.77 7.26
N THR A 79 -2.10 2.66 6.74
CA THR A 79 -2.88 1.59 6.11
C THR A 79 -3.83 0.92 7.10
N PHE A 80 -3.38 0.67 8.31
CA PHE A 80 -4.22 0.08 9.37
C PHE A 80 -5.42 0.98 9.69
N ILE A 81 -5.21 2.29 9.80
CA ILE A 81 -6.26 3.26 10.10
C ILE A 81 -7.20 3.45 8.90
N SER A 82 -6.65 3.61 7.69
CA SER A 82 -7.43 3.90 6.48
C SER A 82 -8.09 2.68 5.84
N GLY A 83 -7.56 1.47 6.09
CA GLY A 83 -7.99 0.23 5.45
C GLY A 83 -7.59 0.11 3.96
N SER A 84 -6.83 1.07 3.43
CA SER A 84 -6.47 1.15 2.00
C SER A 84 -4.96 1.14 1.79
N GLY A 85 -4.35 -0.05 1.73
CA GLY A 85 -2.90 -0.18 1.53
C GLY A 85 -2.41 0.41 0.22
N ASN A 86 -3.13 0.18 -0.88
CA ASN A 86 -2.74 0.70 -2.18
C ASN A 86 -2.72 2.23 -2.23
N ALA A 87 -3.74 2.89 -1.67
CA ALA A 87 -3.79 4.35 -1.64
C ALA A 87 -2.60 4.93 -0.87
N VAL A 88 -2.29 4.36 0.30
CA VAL A 88 -1.15 4.81 1.11
C VAL A 88 0.17 4.56 0.39
N PHE A 89 0.36 3.37 -0.19
CA PHE A 89 1.57 3.04 -0.94
C PHE A 89 1.79 4.01 -2.10
N TYR A 90 0.78 4.23 -2.96
CA TYR A 90 0.91 5.13 -4.10
C TYR A 90 1.12 6.59 -3.70
N SER A 91 0.66 7.00 -2.52
CA SER A 91 0.90 8.35 -2.01
C SER A 91 2.36 8.59 -1.63
N PHE A 92 3.09 7.56 -1.20
CA PHE A 92 4.48 7.70 -0.75
C PHE A 92 5.52 7.21 -1.75
N ILE A 93 5.15 6.31 -2.69
CA ILE A 93 6.14 5.70 -3.60
C ILE A 93 6.88 6.72 -4.45
N GLU A 94 6.22 7.83 -4.82
CA GLU A 94 6.82 8.91 -5.62
C GLU A 94 7.93 9.68 -4.86
N LEU A 95 7.92 9.64 -3.52
CA LEU A 95 8.96 10.24 -2.68
C LEU A 95 10.23 9.37 -2.60
N ILE A 96 10.05 8.05 -2.67
CA ILE A 96 11.13 7.09 -2.38
C ILE A 96 12.35 7.24 -3.29
N PRO A 97 12.24 7.37 -4.63
CA PRO A 97 13.42 7.50 -5.50
C PRO A 97 14.29 8.70 -5.14
N GLN A 98 13.66 9.81 -4.80
CA GLN A 98 14.38 11.06 -4.49
C GLN A 98 15.12 10.99 -3.15
N ILE A 99 14.44 10.46 -2.12
CA ILE A 99 15.01 10.30 -0.78
C ILE A 99 16.12 9.24 -0.81
N ALA A 100 15.88 8.12 -1.47
CA ALA A 100 16.84 7.02 -1.59
C ALA A 100 18.11 7.46 -2.34
N GLN A 101 17.97 8.20 -3.46
CA GLN A 101 19.10 8.72 -4.20
C GLN A 101 19.97 9.64 -3.34
N LYS A 102 19.37 10.52 -2.55
CA LYS A 102 20.10 11.42 -1.64
C LYS A 102 20.77 10.67 -0.48
N ALA A 103 20.13 9.60 0.01
CA ALA A 103 20.68 8.74 1.04
C ALA A 103 21.72 7.73 0.52
N GLY A 104 21.97 7.68 -0.81
CA GLY A 104 22.91 6.76 -1.43
C GLY A 104 22.49 5.29 -1.31
N ILE A 105 21.19 5.01 -1.36
CA ILE A 105 20.61 3.67 -1.25
C ILE A 105 19.73 3.33 -2.45
N ASP A 106 19.55 2.03 -2.70
CA ASP A 106 18.61 1.57 -3.74
C ASP A 106 17.17 1.87 -3.32
N PRO A 107 16.35 2.55 -4.14
CA PRO A 107 14.94 2.79 -3.86
C PRO A 107 14.15 1.53 -3.53
N ILE A 108 14.52 0.37 -4.11
CA ILE A 108 13.85 -0.93 -3.89
C ILE A 108 13.98 -1.37 -2.43
N MET A 109 15.08 -1.03 -1.77
CA MET A 109 15.31 -1.34 -0.37
C MET A 109 14.22 -0.78 0.57
N VAL A 110 13.65 0.36 0.22
CA VAL A 110 12.57 1.00 0.97
C VAL A 110 11.20 0.64 0.40
N ALA A 111 11.06 0.66 -0.92
CA ALA A 111 9.78 0.44 -1.61
C ALA A 111 9.21 -0.97 -1.39
N LEU A 112 10.07 -2.00 -1.40
CA LEU A 112 9.61 -3.39 -1.27
C LEU A 112 9.05 -3.70 0.12
N PRO A 113 9.74 -3.42 1.24
CA PRO A 113 9.16 -3.59 2.57
C PRO A 113 7.91 -2.74 2.78
N MET A 114 7.89 -1.50 2.29
CA MET A 114 6.75 -0.60 2.35
C MET A 114 5.52 -1.19 1.67
N GLN A 115 5.67 -1.80 0.48
CA GLN A 115 4.59 -2.47 -0.24
C GLN A 115 4.09 -3.71 0.51
N CYS A 116 4.99 -4.52 1.06
CA CYS A 116 4.61 -5.68 1.85
C CYS A 116 3.84 -5.26 3.11
N MET A 117 4.32 -4.23 3.82
CA MET A 117 3.63 -3.67 4.98
C MET A 117 2.24 -3.14 4.65
N SER A 118 2.10 -2.43 3.53
CA SER A 118 0.78 -1.92 3.11
C SER A 118 -0.24 -3.05 2.93
N ASN A 119 0.16 -4.19 2.38
CA ASN A 119 -0.73 -5.35 2.19
C ASN A 119 -1.04 -6.09 3.50
N LEU A 120 -0.03 -6.30 4.36
CA LEU A 120 -0.21 -6.97 5.64
C LEU A 120 -1.12 -6.16 6.57
N PHE A 121 -0.84 -4.87 6.75
CA PHE A 121 -1.64 -4.00 7.62
C PHE A 121 -3.05 -3.75 7.08
N ARG A 122 -3.23 -3.72 5.76
CA ARG A 122 -4.57 -3.70 5.15
C ARG A 122 -5.40 -4.92 5.56
N SER A 123 -4.80 -6.10 5.59
CA SER A 123 -5.48 -7.34 5.99
C SER A 123 -5.75 -7.40 7.50
N MET A 124 -5.10 -6.54 8.29
CA MET A 124 -5.33 -6.39 9.73
C MET A 124 -6.30 -5.26 10.07
N SER A 125 -6.67 -4.42 9.10
CA SER A 125 -7.53 -3.27 9.33
C SER A 125 -9.01 -3.67 9.40
N PRO A 126 -9.73 -3.35 10.48
CA PRO A 126 -11.15 -3.64 10.61
C PRO A 126 -12.04 -2.83 9.65
N VAL A 127 -11.50 -1.73 9.10
CA VAL A 127 -12.20 -0.87 8.13
C VAL A 127 -11.88 -1.23 6.68
N ALA A 128 -11.01 -2.20 6.44
CA ALA A 128 -10.71 -2.66 5.10
C ALA A 128 -11.94 -3.30 4.44
N ALA A 129 -12.22 -2.92 3.19
CA ALA A 129 -13.39 -3.39 2.45
C ALA A 129 -13.48 -4.92 2.41
N VAL A 130 -12.34 -5.63 2.27
CA VAL A 130 -12.30 -7.10 2.27
C VAL A 130 -12.77 -7.67 3.60
N ILE A 131 -12.32 -7.11 4.71
CA ILE A 131 -12.72 -7.56 6.06
C ILE A 131 -14.22 -7.31 6.28
N ILE A 132 -14.74 -6.15 5.86
CA ILE A 132 -16.16 -5.82 5.97
C ILE A 132 -17.01 -6.79 5.15
N ILE A 133 -16.64 -7.07 3.89
CA ILE A 133 -17.37 -7.97 3.01
C ILE A 133 -17.39 -9.40 3.59
N VAL A 134 -16.23 -9.92 4.02
CA VAL A 134 -16.12 -11.26 4.59
C VAL A 134 -16.92 -11.37 5.89
N SER A 135 -16.79 -10.38 6.79
CA SER A 135 -17.53 -10.37 8.06
C SER A 135 -19.04 -10.33 7.85
N ALA A 136 -19.52 -9.57 6.88
CA ALA A 136 -20.93 -9.54 6.50
C ALA A 136 -21.41 -10.89 5.95
N SER A 137 -20.57 -11.55 5.14
CA SER A 137 -20.91 -12.87 4.54
C SER A 137 -21.03 -13.97 5.58
N VAL A 138 -20.16 -13.96 6.60
CA VAL A 138 -20.16 -14.96 7.69
C VAL A 138 -20.95 -14.51 8.93
N LYS A 139 -21.56 -13.32 8.88
CA LYS A 139 -22.33 -12.72 9.99
C LYS A 139 -21.54 -12.63 11.30
N VAL A 140 -20.27 -12.29 11.23
CA VAL A 140 -19.36 -12.11 12.37
C VAL A 140 -18.87 -10.67 12.42
N ASN A 141 -18.62 -10.16 13.62
CA ASN A 141 -18.09 -8.78 13.78
C ASN A 141 -16.69 -8.67 13.14
N PRO A 142 -16.41 -7.63 12.33
CA PRO A 142 -15.10 -7.38 11.72
C PRO A 142 -13.92 -7.46 12.69
N LEU A 143 -14.10 -6.94 13.90
CA LEU A 143 -13.05 -6.96 14.95
C LEU A 143 -12.69 -8.38 15.39
N VAL A 144 -13.67 -9.31 15.44
CA VAL A 144 -13.42 -10.71 15.81
C VAL A 144 -12.61 -11.40 14.71
N LEU A 145 -12.89 -11.09 13.45
CA LEU A 145 -12.16 -11.62 12.30
C LEU A 145 -10.71 -11.13 12.33
N VAL A 146 -10.50 -9.83 12.48
CA VAL A 146 -9.17 -9.21 12.57
C VAL A 146 -8.37 -9.80 13.74
N LYS A 147 -8.97 -9.95 14.92
CA LYS A 147 -8.30 -10.53 16.09
C LYS A 147 -7.76 -11.93 15.82
N ARG A 148 -8.44 -12.74 15.01
CA ARG A 148 -8.00 -14.09 14.63
C ARG A 148 -6.83 -14.07 13.66
N THR A 149 -6.80 -13.10 12.74
CA THR A 149 -5.75 -12.98 11.71
C THR A 149 -4.52 -12.19 12.19
N TRP A 150 -4.62 -11.53 13.34
CA TRP A 150 -3.55 -10.67 13.89
C TRP A 150 -2.23 -11.42 14.07
N VAL A 151 -2.23 -12.57 14.74
CA VAL A 151 -1.01 -13.32 15.05
C VAL A 151 -0.25 -13.75 13.79
N PRO A 152 -0.87 -14.44 12.81
CA PRO A 152 -0.15 -14.84 11.60
C PRO A 152 0.30 -13.65 10.75
N LEU A 153 -0.45 -12.56 10.73
CA LEU A 153 -0.04 -11.36 9.96
C LEU A 153 1.11 -10.61 10.64
N MET A 154 1.14 -10.52 11.97
CA MET A 154 2.27 -9.94 12.69
C MET A 154 3.54 -10.78 12.53
N SER A 155 3.44 -12.10 12.50
CA SER A 155 4.61 -12.94 12.17
C SER A 155 5.10 -12.66 10.74
N GLY A 156 4.20 -12.43 9.78
CA GLY A 156 4.53 -11.99 8.43
C GLY A 156 5.27 -10.64 8.40
N VAL A 157 4.85 -9.67 9.22
CA VAL A 157 5.53 -8.38 9.38
C VAL A 157 6.97 -8.57 9.83
N VAL A 158 7.19 -9.38 10.87
CA VAL A 158 8.54 -9.67 11.37
C VAL A 158 9.40 -10.35 10.32
N VAL A 159 8.87 -11.35 9.61
CA VAL A 159 9.60 -12.05 8.54
C VAL A 159 9.99 -11.10 7.40
N VAL A 160 9.07 -10.25 6.95
CA VAL A 160 9.36 -9.27 5.88
C VAL A 160 10.45 -8.31 6.31
N LEU A 161 10.40 -7.77 7.53
CA LEU A 161 11.43 -6.86 8.04
C LEU A 161 12.78 -7.57 8.18
N ALA A 162 12.79 -8.80 8.73
CA ALA A 162 14.00 -9.60 8.88
C ALA A 162 14.65 -9.91 7.52
N LEU A 163 13.87 -10.40 6.54
CA LEU A 163 14.38 -10.70 5.20
C LEU A 163 14.88 -9.45 4.48
N SER A 164 14.19 -8.32 4.63
CA SER A 164 14.61 -7.05 4.04
C SER A 164 15.92 -6.58 4.68
N PHE A 165 16.07 -6.74 5.98
CA PHE A 165 17.30 -6.42 6.69
C PHE A 165 18.46 -7.30 6.19
N PHE A 166 18.29 -8.63 6.15
CA PHE A 166 19.34 -9.57 5.70
C PHE A 166 19.74 -9.38 4.24
N LYS A 167 18.82 -9.00 3.38
CA LYS A 167 19.09 -8.85 1.96
C LYS A 167 19.84 -7.56 1.62
N TYR A 168 19.61 -6.49 2.37
CA TYR A 168 20.09 -5.16 2.03
C TYR A 168 21.14 -4.59 3.00
N MET A 169 21.47 -5.32 4.06
CA MET A 169 22.56 -5.02 4.96
C MET A 169 23.82 -5.83 4.59
#